data_7a92f7583ee76ced52f70c9d49753564
#
_entry.id   7a92f7583ee76ced52f70c9d49753564
#
_cell.length_a   1.000
_cell.length_b   1.000
_cell.length_c   1.000
_cell.angle_alpha   90.00
_cell.angle_beta   90.00
_cell.angle_gamma   90.00
#
_symmetry.space_group_name_H-M   'P 1'
#
loop_
_entity.id
_entity.type
_entity.pdbx_description
1 polymer ?
#
loop_
_entity_poly.entity_id
_entity_poly.type
_entity_poly.pdbx_seq_one_letter_code
_entity_poly.pdbx_strand_id
1 'polypeptide(L)'
;MKSILVTVATSLVMFAAVAHAADDTEALIALDKQWGESIVKGDASVSEKLLADKVVSVDENGVIGRQAMLADIKPAPAGTRYEPTGYKVTFLNPDTAIMTHATKGADAHYSLHVWSRKGGTWQIVATGMANAKSGK
;
A
#
# COMPACT_ATOMS: atom_id res chain seq x y z
N MET A 1 40.19 25.49 -36.74
CA MET A 1 39.05 24.55 -36.75
C MET A 1 38.84 24.06 -35.34
N LYS A 2 37.76 24.51 -34.71
CA LYS A 2 37.40 24.09 -33.33
C LYS A 2 36.24 23.10 -33.45
N SER A 3 36.48 21.83 -33.11
CA SER A 3 35.47 20.80 -33.06
C SER A 3 34.66 20.96 -31.79
N ILE A 4 33.35 21.11 -31.92
CA ILE A 4 32.40 21.15 -30.83
C ILE A 4 31.96 19.69 -30.56
N LEU A 5 32.37 19.15 -29.43
CA LEU A 5 31.84 17.90 -28.91
C LEU A 5 30.50 18.21 -28.18
N VAL A 6 29.39 17.86 -28.78
CA VAL A 6 28.11 17.89 -28.13
C VAL A 6 27.89 16.59 -27.40
N THR A 7 27.87 16.66 -26.09
CA THR A 7 27.71 15.51 -25.20
C THR A 7 26.25 15.10 -25.15
N VAL A 8 25.91 13.93 -25.64
CA VAL A 8 24.61 13.25 -25.45
C VAL A 8 24.65 12.60 -24.08
N ALA A 9 24.09 13.26 -23.06
CA ALA A 9 24.05 12.76 -21.68
C ALA A 9 22.63 12.71 -21.07
N THR A 10 21.55 12.76 -21.90
CA THR A 10 20.21 12.97 -21.35
C THR A 10 19.31 11.73 -21.31
N SER A 11 19.75 10.58 -21.84
CA SER A 11 18.85 9.42 -21.99
C SER A 11 18.93 8.36 -20.88
N LEU A 12 19.96 8.39 -20.02
CA LEU A 12 20.19 7.31 -19.03
C LEU A 12 19.39 7.49 -17.73
N VAL A 13 19.03 8.73 -17.38
CA VAL A 13 18.35 9.03 -16.10
C VAL A 13 16.88 8.60 -16.10
N MET A 14 16.21 8.63 -17.25
CA MET A 14 14.80 8.21 -17.35
C MET A 14 14.61 6.70 -17.19
N PHE A 15 15.51 5.88 -17.70
CA PHE A 15 15.40 4.42 -17.59
C PHE A 15 15.60 3.91 -16.16
N ALA A 16 16.49 4.51 -15.38
CA ALA A 16 16.70 4.12 -14.00
C ALA A 16 15.48 4.47 -13.11
N ALA A 17 14.84 5.61 -13.34
CA ALA A 17 13.65 6.02 -12.56
C ALA A 17 12.43 5.13 -12.85
N VAL A 18 12.24 4.67 -14.08
CA VAL A 18 11.14 3.77 -14.45
C VAL A 18 11.35 2.37 -13.89
N ALA A 19 12.57 1.85 -13.89
CA ALA A 19 12.90 0.57 -13.30
C ALA A 19 12.66 0.58 -11.77
N HIS A 20 13.09 1.60 -11.05
CA HIS A 20 12.83 1.75 -9.61
C HIS A 20 11.34 1.82 -9.28
N ALA A 21 10.54 2.53 -10.06
CA ALA A 21 9.10 2.64 -9.84
C ALA A 21 8.37 1.30 -10.06
N ALA A 22 8.82 0.47 -11.01
CA ALA A 22 8.26 -0.86 -11.23
C ALA A 22 8.58 -1.80 -10.05
N ASP A 23 9.85 -1.82 -9.60
CA ASP A 23 10.29 -2.61 -8.45
C ASP A 23 9.57 -2.17 -7.16
N ASP A 24 9.40 -0.87 -6.93
CA ASP A 24 8.66 -0.33 -5.79
C ASP A 24 7.15 -0.67 -5.86
N THR A 25 6.56 -0.73 -7.04
CA THR A 25 5.16 -1.14 -7.21
C THR A 25 4.95 -2.58 -6.76
N GLU A 26 5.79 -3.49 -7.22
CA GLU A 26 5.71 -4.91 -6.83
C GLU A 26 5.99 -5.10 -5.33
N ALA A 27 6.97 -4.38 -4.79
CA ALA A 27 7.28 -4.40 -3.36
C ALA A 27 6.10 -3.93 -2.50
N LEU A 28 5.43 -2.83 -2.87
CA LEU A 28 4.26 -2.32 -2.15
C LEU A 28 3.08 -3.30 -2.22
N ILE A 29 2.81 -3.91 -3.37
CA ILE A 29 1.77 -4.94 -3.52
C ILE A 29 2.08 -6.16 -2.64
N ALA A 30 3.34 -6.59 -2.57
CA ALA A 30 3.77 -7.70 -1.73
C ALA A 30 3.58 -7.39 -0.24
N LEU A 31 3.95 -6.18 0.20
CA LEU A 31 3.75 -5.72 1.57
C LEU A 31 2.27 -5.66 1.95
N ASP A 32 1.41 -5.17 1.06
CA ASP A 32 -0.03 -5.12 1.26
C ASP A 32 -0.66 -6.50 1.39
N LYS A 33 -0.28 -7.44 0.53
CA LYS A 33 -0.72 -8.84 0.63
C LYS A 33 -0.32 -9.47 1.96
N GLN A 34 0.94 -9.29 2.36
CA GLN A 34 1.44 -9.79 3.64
C GLN A 34 0.66 -9.19 4.81
N TRP A 35 0.36 -7.89 4.74
CA TRP A 35 -0.42 -7.21 5.76
C TRP A 35 -1.85 -7.76 5.86
N GLY A 36 -2.57 -7.84 4.76
CA GLY A 36 -3.94 -8.38 4.73
C GLY A 36 -4.02 -9.83 5.20
N GLU A 37 -3.08 -10.68 4.78
CA GLU A 37 -2.98 -12.06 5.26
C GLU A 37 -2.72 -12.15 6.78
N SER A 38 -1.89 -11.25 7.33
CA SER A 38 -1.61 -11.21 8.77
C SER A 38 -2.85 -10.79 9.57
N ILE A 39 -3.61 -9.81 9.06
CA ILE A 39 -4.88 -9.38 9.70
C ILE A 39 -5.88 -10.54 9.76
N VAL A 40 -6.06 -11.28 8.66
CA VAL A 40 -6.95 -12.45 8.64
C VAL A 40 -6.53 -13.51 9.67
N LYS A 41 -5.23 -13.68 9.91
CA LYS A 41 -4.69 -14.60 10.91
C LYS A 41 -4.78 -14.06 12.35
N GLY A 42 -5.12 -12.78 12.54
CA GLY A 42 -5.07 -12.11 13.85
C GLY A 42 -3.66 -11.83 14.34
N ASP A 43 -2.67 -11.75 13.42
CA ASP A 43 -1.28 -11.48 13.73
C ASP A 43 -0.97 -9.97 13.55
N ALA A 44 -0.85 -9.27 14.66
CA ALA A 44 -0.56 -7.83 14.68
C ALA A 44 0.90 -7.48 14.33
N SER A 45 1.81 -8.44 14.30
CA SER A 45 3.25 -8.18 14.16
C SER A 45 3.65 -7.48 12.86
N VAL A 46 2.93 -7.77 11.77
CA VAL A 46 3.13 -7.10 10.48
C VAL A 46 2.59 -5.67 10.53
N SER A 47 1.41 -5.47 11.10
CA SER A 47 0.81 -4.15 11.30
C SER A 47 1.68 -3.24 12.17
N GLU A 48 2.29 -3.77 13.23
CA GLU A 48 3.20 -3.03 14.09
C GLU A 48 4.41 -2.46 13.34
N LYS A 49 4.87 -3.13 12.30
CA LYS A 49 5.99 -2.69 11.46
C LYS A 49 5.57 -1.75 10.35
N LEU A 50 4.41 -2.01 9.74
CA LEU A 50 3.96 -1.28 8.55
C LEU A 50 3.20 0.01 8.88
N LEU A 51 2.45 0.05 9.97
CA LEU A 51 1.69 1.24 10.34
C LEU A 51 2.60 2.31 10.93
N ALA A 52 2.60 3.50 10.33
CA ALA A 52 3.31 4.66 10.88
C ALA A 52 2.70 5.07 12.25
N ASP A 53 3.49 5.74 13.10
CA ASP A 53 3.04 6.16 14.43
C ASP A 53 1.79 7.04 14.40
N LYS A 54 1.67 7.89 13.37
CA LYS A 54 0.54 8.81 13.17
C LYS A 54 -0.40 8.37 12.07
N VAL A 55 -0.49 7.07 11.80
CA VAL A 55 -1.41 6.54 10.79
C VAL A 55 -2.86 6.86 11.16
N VAL A 56 -3.65 7.13 10.14
CA VAL A 56 -5.10 7.37 10.25
C VAL A 56 -5.83 6.38 9.36
N SER A 57 -6.86 5.74 9.90
CA SER A 57 -7.80 4.91 9.15
C SER A 57 -9.19 5.52 9.15
N VAL A 58 -9.85 5.49 8.01
CA VAL A 58 -11.23 5.97 7.82
C VAL A 58 -12.08 4.86 7.22
N ASP A 59 -13.22 4.59 7.83
CA ASP A 59 -14.26 3.71 7.31
C ASP A 59 -15.65 4.29 7.60
N GLU A 60 -16.72 3.52 7.36
CA GLU A 60 -18.09 3.95 7.65
C GLU A 60 -18.39 4.18 9.14
N ASN A 61 -17.56 3.66 10.05
CA ASN A 61 -17.75 3.82 11.49
C ASN A 61 -17.01 5.05 12.04
N GLY A 62 -16.10 5.62 11.25
CA GLY A 62 -15.41 6.84 11.63
C GLY A 62 -13.90 6.83 11.36
N VAL A 63 -13.17 7.51 12.24
CA VAL A 63 -11.73 7.73 12.13
C VAL A 63 -11.02 7.14 13.34
N ILE A 64 -10.06 6.25 13.11
CA ILE A 64 -9.24 5.64 14.16
C ILE A 64 -7.75 5.81 13.87
N GLY A 65 -6.94 5.77 14.92
CA GLY A 65 -5.48 5.82 14.82
C GLY A 65 -4.83 4.46 15.07
N ARG A 66 -3.49 4.45 15.07
CA ARG A 66 -2.66 3.25 15.17
C ARG A 66 -3.03 2.30 16.31
N GLN A 67 -3.24 2.83 17.52
CA GLN A 67 -3.53 2.01 18.70
C GLN A 67 -4.85 1.24 18.55
N ALA A 68 -5.90 1.89 18.07
CA ALA A 68 -7.19 1.25 17.83
C ALA A 68 -7.09 0.23 16.70
N MET A 69 -6.39 0.56 15.58
CA MET A 69 -6.17 -0.38 14.48
C MET A 69 -5.49 -1.68 14.97
N LEU A 70 -4.47 -1.58 15.81
CA LEU A 70 -3.78 -2.76 16.36
C LEU A 70 -4.67 -3.56 17.33
N ALA A 71 -5.47 -2.88 18.17
CA ALA A 71 -6.38 -3.52 19.12
C ALA A 71 -7.55 -4.27 18.45
N ASP A 72 -7.92 -3.85 17.24
CA ASP A 72 -9.02 -4.46 16.48
C ASP A 72 -8.58 -5.70 15.69
N ILE A 73 -7.28 -5.99 15.58
CA ILE A 73 -6.78 -7.18 14.89
C ILE A 73 -7.14 -8.43 15.70
N LYS A 74 -8.03 -9.25 15.14
CA LYS A 74 -8.47 -10.52 15.69
C LYS A 74 -8.53 -11.56 14.58
N PRO A 75 -8.32 -12.85 14.90
CA PRO A 75 -8.46 -13.91 13.91
C PRO A 75 -9.83 -13.86 13.23
N ALA A 76 -9.84 -13.87 11.93
CA ALA A 76 -11.07 -14.01 11.16
C ALA A 76 -11.68 -15.41 11.33
N PRO A 77 -12.97 -15.60 11.01
CA PRO A 77 -13.60 -16.92 11.02
C PRO A 77 -12.80 -17.96 10.21
N ALA A 78 -12.80 -19.22 10.65
CA ALA A 78 -12.08 -20.29 9.97
C ALA A 78 -12.47 -20.38 8.49
N GLY A 79 -11.46 -20.52 7.63
CA GLY A 79 -11.64 -20.55 6.17
C GLY A 79 -11.67 -19.19 5.48
N THR A 80 -11.66 -18.08 6.21
CA THR A 80 -11.51 -16.74 5.62
C THR A 80 -10.15 -16.62 4.93
N ARG A 81 -10.16 -16.04 3.73
CA ARG A 81 -8.95 -15.76 2.94
C ARG A 81 -8.90 -14.28 2.59
N TYR A 82 -7.70 -13.73 2.55
CA TYR A 82 -7.47 -12.41 1.96
C TYR A 82 -7.34 -12.58 0.43
N GLU A 83 -8.29 -12.05 -0.30
CA GLU A 83 -8.38 -12.20 -1.77
C GLU A 83 -8.38 -10.82 -2.45
N PRO A 84 -7.24 -10.11 -2.44
CA PRO A 84 -7.13 -8.80 -3.09
C PRO A 84 -7.09 -8.91 -4.60
N THR A 85 -7.64 -7.90 -5.28
CA THR A 85 -7.75 -7.84 -6.74
C THR A 85 -7.71 -6.40 -7.22
N GLY A 86 -7.24 -6.19 -8.45
CA GLY A 86 -7.30 -4.88 -9.11
C GLY A 86 -6.37 -3.84 -8.48
N TYR A 87 -5.19 -4.24 -8.02
CA TYR A 87 -4.19 -3.32 -7.52
C TYR A 87 -3.85 -2.21 -8.52
N LYS A 88 -3.86 -0.97 -8.02
CA LYS A 88 -3.37 0.19 -8.73
C LYS A 88 -2.48 1.00 -7.78
N VAL A 89 -1.24 1.21 -8.16
CA VAL A 89 -0.26 2.02 -7.42
C VAL A 89 0.06 3.27 -8.24
N THR A 90 -0.03 4.42 -7.60
CA THR A 90 0.29 5.73 -8.21
C THR A 90 1.30 6.43 -7.32
N PHE A 91 2.50 6.66 -7.82
CA PHE A 91 3.53 7.43 -7.11
C PHE A 91 3.26 8.93 -7.26
N LEU A 92 3.19 9.64 -6.14
CA LEU A 92 3.13 11.11 -6.11
C LEU A 92 4.53 11.72 -6.17
N ASN A 93 5.50 11.01 -5.63
CA ASN A 93 6.92 11.28 -5.67
C ASN A 93 7.67 9.96 -5.33
N PRO A 94 9.01 9.90 -5.36
CA PRO A 94 9.76 8.66 -5.09
C PRO A 94 9.47 8.02 -3.73
N ASP A 95 9.00 8.79 -2.75
CA ASP A 95 8.80 8.35 -1.37
C ASP A 95 7.33 8.35 -0.93
N THR A 96 6.39 8.58 -1.84
CA THR A 96 4.96 8.60 -1.53
C THR A 96 4.15 7.95 -2.65
N ALA A 97 3.34 6.97 -2.29
CA ALA A 97 2.45 6.27 -3.21
C ALA A 97 1.02 6.17 -2.66
N ILE A 98 0.06 6.21 -3.56
CA ILE A 98 -1.34 5.86 -3.29
C ILE A 98 -1.57 4.48 -3.93
N MET A 99 -2.10 3.55 -3.14
CA MET A 99 -2.52 2.24 -3.60
C MET A 99 -4.02 2.09 -3.43
N THR A 100 -4.68 1.55 -4.43
CA THR A 100 -6.08 1.12 -4.35
C THR A 100 -6.20 -0.33 -4.80
N HIS A 101 -7.12 -1.05 -4.19
CA HIS A 101 -7.50 -2.40 -4.60
C HIS A 101 -8.92 -2.71 -4.11
N ALA A 102 -9.47 -3.84 -4.53
CA ALA A 102 -10.67 -4.41 -3.96
C ALA A 102 -10.34 -5.77 -3.32
N THR A 103 -11.13 -6.21 -2.36
CA THR A 103 -11.14 -7.58 -1.87
C THR A 103 -12.40 -8.29 -2.31
N LYS A 104 -12.34 -9.62 -2.42
CA LYS A 104 -13.47 -10.50 -2.71
C LYS A 104 -13.86 -11.30 -1.49
N GLY A 105 -14.97 -12.03 -1.60
CA GLY A 105 -15.42 -12.94 -0.54
C GLY A 105 -16.33 -12.29 0.49
N ALA A 106 -16.32 -12.83 1.71
CA ALA A 106 -17.22 -12.40 2.77
C ALA A 106 -16.95 -10.97 3.27
N ASP A 107 -15.71 -10.47 3.07
CA ASP A 107 -15.29 -9.12 3.44
C ASP A 107 -15.00 -8.28 2.17
N ALA A 108 -15.93 -8.30 1.22
CA ALA A 108 -15.77 -7.56 -0.03
C ALA A 108 -15.84 -6.05 0.20
N HIS A 109 -14.74 -5.37 -0.08
CA HIS A 109 -14.61 -3.91 0.08
C HIS A 109 -13.62 -3.31 -0.92
N TYR A 110 -13.62 -1.98 -1.00
CA TYR A 110 -12.60 -1.19 -1.69
C TYR A 110 -11.67 -0.59 -0.65
N SER A 111 -10.36 -0.66 -0.92
CA SER A 111 -9.32 -0.10 -0.06
C SER A 111 -8.55 1.01 -0.75
N LEU A 112 -8.14 1.99 0.04
CA LEU A 112 -7.17 3.01 -0.32
C LEU A 112 -6.09 3.04 0.76
N HIS A 113 -4.83 2.91 0.37
CA HIS A 113 -3.68 3.02 1.26
C HIS A 113 -2.73 4.10 0.76
N VAL A 114 -2.29 4.97 1.66
CA VAL A 114 -1.23 5.94 1.38
C VAL A 114 0.05 5.42 2.03
N TRP A 115 1.05 5.21 1.22
CA TRP A 115 2.37 4.72 1.60
C TRP A 115 3.38 5.85 1.60
N SER A 116 4.25 5.87 2.59
CA SER A 116 5.37 6.79 2.67
C SER A 116 6.66 6.04 2.99
N ARG A 117 7.74 6.36 2.29
CA ARG A 117 9.07 5.79 2.54
C ARG A 117 9.89 6.75 3.40
N LYS A 118 10.42 6.24 4.49
CA LYS A 118 11.31 6.98 5.39
C LYS A 118 12.52 6.11 5.70
N GLY A 119 13.72 6.62 5.45
CA GLY A 119 14.96 5.86 5.68
C GLY A 119 15.01 4.52 4.92
N GLY A 120 14.45 4.47 3.69
CA GLY A 120 14.40 3.26 2.87
C GLY A 120 13.26 2.28 3.22
N THR A 121 12.46 2.55 4.25
CA THR A 121 11.38 1.66 4.71
C THR A 121 10.01 2.24 4.36
N TRP A 122 9.17 1.47 3.67
CA TRP A 122 7.79 1.83 3.40
C TRP A 122 6.89 1.62 4.61
N GLN A 123 6.06 2.61 4.92
CA GLN A 123 5.05 2.56 5.96
C GLN A 123 3.70 3.08 5.44
N ILE A 124 2.61 2.58 5.99
CA ILE A 124 1.26 3.06 5.74
C ILE A 124 1.01 4.26 6.65
N VAL A 125 0.70 5.41 6.05
CA VAL A 125 0.40 6.66 6.77
C VAL A 125 -1.09 7.00 6.81
N ALA A 126 -1.88 6.45 5.88
CA ALA A 126 -3.32 6.55 5.90
C ALA A 126 -3.96 5.35 5.21
N THR A 127 -5.15 4.96 5.69
CA THR A 127 -6.00 3.97 5.03
C THR A 127 -7.43 4.47 4.92
N GLY A 128 -8.12 4.01 3.92
CA GLY A 128 -9.56 4.21 3.77
C GLY A 128 -10.21 2.92 3.27
N MET A 129 -11.39 2.60 3.77
CA MET A 129 -12.14 1.42 3.37
C MET A 129 -13.61 1.80 3.09
N ALA A 130 -14.17 1.24 2.03
CA ALA A 130 -15.57 1.36 1.70
C ALA A 130 -16.14 -0.01 1.34
N ASN A 131 -17.21 -0.43 2.01
CA ASN A 131 -17.86 -1.70 1.70
C ASN A 131 -18.32 -1.75 0.25
N ALA A 132 -18.05 -2.87 -0.43
CA ALA A 132 -18.64 -3.12 -1.74
C ALA A 132 -20.15 -3.25 -1.56
N LYS A 133 -20.93 -2.40 -2.26
CA LYS A 133 -22.38 -2.54 -2.23
C LYS A 133 -22.73 -3.93 -2.77
N SER A 134 -23.37 -4.75 -1.95
CA SER A 134 -23.99 -5.98 -2.45
C SER A 134 -24.94 -5.59 -3.57
N GLY A 135 -24.68 -6.02 -4.80
CA GLY A 135 -25.57 -5.78 -5.92
C GLY A 135 -26.96 -6.30 -5.55
N LYS A 136 -27.95 -5.41 -5.66
CA LYS A 136 -29.37 -5.81 -5.61
C LYS A 136 -29.74 -6.51 -6.90
#